data_cb2294d81d25001158d6054d9921a1b2
#
_entry.id   cb2294d81d25001158d6054d9921a1b2
#
_cell.length_a   1.000
_cell.length_b   1.000
_cell.length_c   1.000
_cell.angle_alpha   90.00
_cell.angle_beta   90.00
_cell.angle_gamma   90.00
#
_symmetry.space_group_name_H-M   'P 1'
#
loop_
_entity.id
_entity.type
_entity.pdbx_description
1 polymer ?
#
loop_
_entity_poly.entity_id
_entity_poly.type
_entity_poly.pdbx_seq_one_letter_code
_entity_poly.pdbx_strand_id
1 'polypeptide(L)'
;MRTTLRKLLPLAAAAGFLLAASTSASASSHMDAPLITLDDAANTTDVYAFVQEENGRKVLVTALGVYPFEEPGIGPNKFNFDDDVLYEIHVATGRDVAAGRATVSYQFKFDTKFKNQKTILQSYLNVVKDVDDAAQNLTQFYTVTKVDHRTGSQDVLGKGVVPPNNQGNATPFYNKDDSGENPAKDGVATEAELDRYTKQSIVTLDDGYVAFAGQRDDGFFADIQSIFDLLKLRNPGKDSQGGFNLHLMALAIPMDELGGDQQTAGVYATTSRRRFRILADGLKKTEPFGDWVQVGRQGNPLFNEGLVAIEDKDLYSRTQPSVDRELFRKYAEDRKSVV
;
A
#
# COMPACT_ATOMS: atom_id res chain seq x y z
N MET A 1 32.84 50.06 -28.32
CA MET A 1 32.02 48.88 -28.60
C MET A 1 31.61 48.27 -27.29
N ARG A 2 30.48 48.72 -26.81
CA ARG A 2 29.76 48.19 -25.62
C ARG A 2 28.50 47.54 -26.15
N THR A 3 28.08 46.46 -25.55
CA THR A 3 26.81 45.74 -25.58
C THR A 3 26.98 44.28 -25.90
N THR A 4 26.87 43.46 -24.88
CA THR A 4 26.01 42.28 -24.79
C THR A 4 26.49 41.37 -23.65
N LEU A 5 26.11 41.74 -22.43
CA LEU A 5 26.22 40.81 -21.27
C LEU A 5 25.07 41.10 -20.32
N ARG A 6 23.86 40.79 -20.77
CA ARG A 6 22.65 40.79 -19.92
C ARG A 6 21.58 39.93 -20.57
N LYS A 7 21.58 38.62 -20.34
CA LYS A 7 20.42 37.75 -20.51
C LYS A 7 20.73 36.26 -20.22
N LEU A 8 21.44 35.96 -19.14
CA LEU A 8 21.63 34.55 -18.74
C LEU A 8 21.52 34.36 -17.22
N LEU A 9 20.55 35.02 -16.59
CA LEU A 9 20.31 34.81 -15.13
C LEU A 9 18.84 34.79 -14.71
N PRO A 10 17.97 34.06 -15.38
CA PRO A 10 16.84 33.48 -14.62
C PRO A 10 16.59 31.99 -14.85
N LEU A 11 17.46 31.24 -15.53
CA LEU A 11 17.22 29.80 -15.70
C LEU A 11 17.79 28.93 -14.59
N ALA A 12 18.73 29.43 -13.78
CA ALA A 12 19.30 28.66 -12.67
C ALA A 12 18.48 28.71 -11.39
N ALA A 13 17.57 29.68 -11.24
CA ALA A 13 16.70 29.79 -10.07
C ALA A 13 15.41 28.94 -10.18
N ALA A 14 14.98 28.61 -11.40
CA ALA A 14 13.81 27.73 -11.62
C ALA A 14 14.13 26.24 -11.47
N ALA A 15 15.38 25.83 -11.72
CA ALA A 15 15.80 24.44 -11.54
C ALA A 15 16.03 24.05 -10.06
N GLY A 16 16.23 25.04 -9.17
CA GLY A 16 16.42 24.81 -7.73
C GLY A 16 15.10 24.63 -6.95
N PHE A 17 13.95 25.01 -7.51
CA PHE A 17 12.65 24.89 -6.83
C PHE A 17 11.88 23.63 -7.22
N LEU A 18 12.27 22.92 -8.26
CA LEU A 18 11.68 21.66 -8.69
C LEU A 18 12.26 20.43 -7.95
N LEU A 19 13.28 20.61 -7.11
CA LEU A 19 13.91 19.54 -6.32
C LEU A 19 13.45 19.50 -4.84
N ALA A 20 12.46 20.30 -4.46
CA ALA A 20 11.98 20.37 -3.08
C ALA A 20 10.54 19.83 -2.88
N ALA A 21 9.96 19.14 -3.85
CA ALA A 21 8.83 18.27 -3.59
C ALA A 21 9.37 16.89 -3.20
N SER A 22 10.00 16.81 -2.01
CA SER A 22 10.26 15.53 -1.38
C SER A 22 8.91 14.90 -1.04
N THR A 23 8.45 14.01 -1.91
CA THR A 23 7.43 13.04 -1.55
C THR A 23 7.97 12.28 -0.35
N SER A 24 7.39 12.50 0.83
CA SER A 24 7.70 11.70 1.99
C SER A 24 7.07 10.32 1.78
N ALA A 25 7.76 9.44 1.07
CA ALA A 25 7.49 8.02 1.16
C ALA A 25 7.93 7.58 2.56
N SER A 26 7.01 7.05 3.35
CA SER A 26 7.32 6.43 4.63
C SER A 26 7.35 4.93 4.41
N ALA A 27 8.53 4.34 4.46
CA ALA A 27 8.79 2.96 4.14
C ALA A 27 9.40 2.24 5.33
N SER A 28 9.19 0.92 5.43
CA SER A 28 9.63 0.06 6.53
C SER A 28 10.49 -1.12 6.06
N SER A 29 11.11 -1.84 7.02
CA SER A 29 11.80 -3.10 6.72
C SER A 29 10.84 -4.24 6.36
N HIS A 30 9.52 -4.03 6.48
CA HIS A 30 8.46 -5.03 6.29
C HIS A 30 8.41 -6.11 7.39
N MET A 31 9.22 -5.92 8.45
CA MET A 31 9.33 -6.80 9.60
C MET A 31 9.26 -6.00 10.91
N ASP A 32 8.25 -5.14 11.06
CA ASP A 32 8.19 -4.06 12.06
C ASP A 32 7.96 -4.54 13.48
N ALA A 33 7.23 -5.65 13.67
CA ALA A 33 6.88 -6.15 14.98
C ALA A 33 6.70 -7.68 14.97
N PRO A 34 6.97 -8.37 16.10
CA PRO A 34 7.02 -9.83 16.14
C PRO A 34 5.75 -10.57 15.72
N LEU A 35 4.56 -10.07 16.11
CA LEU A 35 3.31 -10.78 15.82
C LEU A 35 2.82 -10.53 14.38
N ILE A 36 2.95 -9.31 13.87
CA ILE A 36 2.44 -9.01 12.54
C ILE A 36 3.25 -9.71 11.43
N THR A 37 4.54 -9.95 11.66
CA THR A 37 5.38 -10.71 10.72
C THR A 37 5.01 -12.19 10.60
N LEU A 38 4.11 -12.69 11.43
CA LEU A 38 3.54 -14.03 11.33
C LEU A 38 2.21 -14.06 10.55
N ASP A 39 1.75 -12.92 10.07
CA ASP A 39 0.47 -12.75 9.35
C ASP A 39 0.67 -11.94 8.08
N ASP A 40 1.31 -12.54 7.08
CA ASP A 40 1.77 -11.89 5.84
C ASP A 40 0.68 -11.08 5.14
N ALA A 41 -0.55 -11.62 5.04
CA ALA A 41 -1.66 -10.95 4.36
C ALA A 41 -2.17 -9.69 5.10
N ALA A 42 -1.90 -9.56 6.40
CA ALA A 42 -2.21 -8.38 7.19
C ALA A 42 -0.97 -7.53 7.50
N ASN A 43 0.24 -8.06 7.21
CA ASN A 43 1.49 -7.35 7.42
C ASN A 43 1.62 -6.21 6.41
N THR A 44 1.78 -4.99 6.93
CA THR A 44 1.92 -3.78 6.12
C THR A 44 3.37 -3.58 5.71
N THR A 45 3.59 -3.16 4.46
CA THR A 45 4.91 -2.80 3.94
C THR A 45 5.13 -1.30 4.05
N ASP A 46 4.40 -0.53 3.24
CA ASP A 46 4.57 0.91 3.11
C ASP A 46 3.23 1.63 3.06
N VAL A 47 3.24 2.91 3.46
CA VAL A 47 2.16 3.84 3.20
C VAL A 47 2.70 5.03 2.39
N TYR A 48 1.99 5.36 1.32
CA TYR A 48 2.34 6.48 0.44
C TYR A 48 1.26 7.54 0.52
N ALA A 49 1.67 8.81 0.48
CA ALA A 49 0.75 9.94 0.42
C ALA A 49 1.41 11.11 -0.33
N PHE A 50 0.80 11.55 -1.43
CA PHE A 50 1.27 12.69 -2.21
C PHE A 50 0.12 13.36 -2.94
N VAL A 51 0.34 14.61 -3.34
CA VAL A 51 -0.65 15.38 -4.10
C VAL A 51 -0.31 15.29 -5.58
N GLN A 52 -1.33 15.01 -6.38
CA GLN A 52 -1.26 14.99 -7.85
C GLN A 52 -2.37 15.86 -8.42
N GLU A 53 -2.14 16.39 -9.61
CA GLU A 53 -3.18 17.02 -10.43
C GLU A 53 -3.59 16.06 -11.54
N GLU A 54 -4.86 15.72 -11.56
CA GLU A 54 -5.43 14.83 -12.56
C GLU A 54 -6.63 15.52 -13.22
N ASN A 55 -6.57 15.68 -14.55
CA ASN A 55 -7.63 16.35 -15.35
C ASN A 55 -8.00 17.75 -14.83
N GLY A 56 -7.03 18.53 -14.33
CA GLY A 56 -7.24 19.86 -13.76
C GLY A 56 -7.86 19.86 -12.36
N ARG A 57 -7.95 18.69 -11.69
CA ARG A 57 -8.42 18.53 -10.33
C ARG A 57 -7.29 18.02 -9.45
N LYS A 58 -7.07 18.63 -8.30
CA LYS A 58 -6.10 18.12 -7.33
C LYS A 58 -6.69 16.96 -6.55
N VAL A 59 -5.88 15.93 -6.40
CA VAL A 59 -6.19 14.73 -5.61
C VAL A 59 -5.08 14.44 -4.60
N LEU A 60 -5.45 13.89 -3.45
CA LEU A 60 -4.51 13.24 -2.54
C LEU A 60 -4.46 11.76 -2.94
N VAL A 61 -3.35 11.35 -3.52
CA VAL A 61 -3.09 9.94 -3.77
C VAL A 61 -2.54 9.31 -2.50
N THR A 62 -3.18 8.24 -2.08
CA THR A 62 -2.76 7.42 -0.94
C THR A 62 -2.60 5.98 -1.38
N ALA A 63 -1.64 5.25 -0.80
CA ALA A 63 -1.53 3.83 -1.05
C ALA A 63 -1.05 3.09 0.21
N LEU A 64 -1.49 1.85 0.35
CA LEU A 64 -1.06 0.91 1.37
C LEU A 64 -0.57 -0.36 0.69
N GLY A 65 0.67 -0.74 0.97
CA GLY A 65 1.22 -2.03 0.62
C GLY A 65 1.07 -3.03 1.76
N VAL A 66 0.81 -4.28 1.40
CA VAL A 66 0.70 -5.43 2.30
C VAL A 66 1.31 -6.66 1.65
N TYR A 67 1.47 -7.73 2.42
CA TYR A 67 2.02 -8.98 1.93
C TYR A 67 3.47 -8.83 1.46
N PRO A 68 4.42 -8.59 2.38
CA PRO A 68 5.82 -8.35 2.04
C PRO A 68 6.49 -9.60 1.44
N PHE A 69 7.55 -9.38 0.67
CA PHE A 69 8.44 -10.41 0.15
C PHE A 69 7.73 -11.46 -0.70
N GLU A 70 6.80 -11.04 -1.56
CA GLU A 70 6.19 -11.95 -2.52
C GLU A 70 7.23 -12.46 -3.51
N GLU A 71 7.63 -13.72 -3.32
CA GLU A 71 8.57 -14.42 -4.19
C GLU A 71 7.92 -14.74 -5.55
N PRO A 72 8.46 -14.29 -6.69
CA PRO A 72 7.88 -14.57 -8.01
C PRO A 72 7.81 -16.06 -8.36
N GLY A 73 8.75 -16.86 -7.85
CA GLY A 73 8.93 -18.28 -8.17
C GLY A 73 8.13 -19.24 -7.29
N ILE A 74 6.92 -18.87 -6.81
CA ILE A 74 6.10 -19.76 -5.96
C ILE A 74 5.37 -20.86 -6.73
N GLY A 75 4.78 -21.80 -5.99
CA GLY A 75 4.09 -23.00 -6.49
C GLY A 75 2.69 -22.74 -7.06
N PRO A 76 1.79 -23.74 -6.98
CA PRO A 76 0.45 -23.67 -7.58
C PRO A 76 -0.48 -22.65 -6.95
N ASN A 77 -0.25 -22.27 -5.69
CA ASN A 77 -0.96 -21.20 -4.98
C ASN A 77 -0.20 -19.89 -5.09
N LYS A 78 -0.91 -18.78 -5.08
CA LYS A 78 -0.37 -17.44 -5.27
C LYS A 78 -0.77 -16.53 -4.11
N PHE A 79 -0.03 -15.45 -3.94
CA PHE A 79 -0.35 -14.36 -3.03
C PHE A 79 -1.65 -13.68 -3.46
N ASN A 80 -2.50 -13.33 -2.49
CA ASN A 80 -3.77 -12.64 -2.70
C ASN A 80 -4.12 -11.84 -1.46
N PHE A 81 -4.92 -10.79 -1.61
CA PHE A 81 -5.54 -10.16 -0.46
C PHE A 81 -6.38 -11.18 0.32
N ASP A 82 -6.45 -11.03 1.63
CA ASP A 82 -7.24 -11.93 2.47
C ASP A 82 -8.65 -11.34 2.69
N ASP A 83 -9.69 -12.10 2.33
CA ASP A 83 -11.09 -11.73 2.52
C ASP A 83 -11.43 -11.50 4.02
N ASP A 84 -10.62 -12.07 4.92
CA ASP A 84 -10.78 -11.99 6.37
C ASP A 84 -9.90 -10.90 7.03
N VAL A 85 -9.35 -9.98 6.22
CA VAL A 85 -8.67 -8.77 6.69
C VAL A 85 -9.48 -7.54 6.29
N LEU A 86 -9.58 -6.58 7.18
CA LEU A 86 -10.01 -5.23 6.88
C LEU A 86 -8.79 -4.35 6.72
N TYR A 87 -8.61 -3.81 5.53
CA TYR A 87 -7.55 -2.87 5.19
C TYR A 87 -8.09 -1.46 5.21
N GLU A 88 -7.41 -0.54 5.88
CA GLU A 88 -7.89 0.83 6.03
C GLU A 88 -6.79 1.86 5.79
N ILE A 89 -7.11 2.88 5.00
CA ILE A 89 -6.31 4.09 4.86
C ILE A 89 -7.03 5.21 5.60
N HIS A 90 -6.33 5.86 6.51
CA HIS A 90 -6.86 6.91 7.37
C HIS A 90 -6.29 8.26 6.99
N VAL A 91 -7.15 9.26 6.90
CA VAL A 91 -6.77 10.64 6.63
C VAL A 91 -7.24 11.53 7.77
N ALA A 92 -6.30 12.25 8.37
CA ALA A 92 -6.55 13.27 9.37
C ALA A 92 -6.46 14.66 8.73
N THR A 93 -7.39 15.55 9.01
CA THR A 93 -7.39 16.94 8.54
C THR A 93 -7.64 17.92 9.70
N GLY A 94 -7.18 19.17 9.53
CA GLY A 94 -7.37 20.23 10.51
C GLY A 94 -6.82 19.87 11.89
N ARG A 95 -7.62 20.03 12.94
CA ARG A 95 -7.21 19.75 14.33
C ARG A 95 -6.94 18.27 14.62
N ASP A 96 -7.49 17.37 13.83
CA ASP A 96 -7.33 15.93 14.02
C ASP A 96 -5.91 15.45 13.69
N VAL A 97 -5.17 16.18 12.83
CA VAL A 97 -3.75 15.92 12.55
C VAL A 97 -2.92 15.96 13.84
N ALA A 98 -3.03 17.04 14.60
CA ALA A 98 -2.29 17.19 15.85
C ALA A 98 -2.77 16.21 16.94
N ALA A 99 -4.01 15.76 16.87
CA ALA A 99 -4.59 14.81 17.80
C ALA A 99 -4.30 13.35 17.44
N GLY A 100 -3.70 13.06 16.27
CA GLY A 100 -3.44 11.72 15.79
C GLY A 100 -4.72 10.91 15.55
N ARG A 101 -5.82 11.56 15.17
CA ARG A 101 -7.12 10.93 14.94
C ARG A 101 -7.49 11.00 13.47
N ALA A 102 -8.02 9.92 12.91
CA ALA A 102 -8.60 9.95 11.59
C ALA A 102 -9.82 10.90 11.56
N THR A 103 -9.88 11.77 10.56
CA THR A 103 -11.08 12.51 10.20
C THR A 103 -12.00 11.63 9.33
N VAL A 104 -11.38 10.89 8.40
CA VAL A 104 -12.05 9.95 7.50
C VAL A 104 -11.19 8.72 7.33
N SER A 105 -11.80 7.57 7.16
CA SER A 105 -11.14 6.30 6.82
C SER A 105 -11.74 5.71 5.55
N TYR A 106 -10.90 5.07 4.75
CA TYR A 106 -11.30 4.35 3.55
C TYR A 106 -11.00 2.87 3.74
N GLN A 107 -12.05 2.07 3.78
CA GLN A 107 -12.00 0.63 4.02
C GLN A 107 -12.00 -0.12 2.71
N PHE A 108 -11.03 -1.02 2.52
CA PHE A 108 -11.00 -1.99 1.44
C PHE A 108 -11.36 -3.37 2.00
N LYS A 109 -12.38 -4.00 1.42
CA LYS A 109 -12.78 -5.38 1.72
C LYS A 109 -12.80 -6.19 0.45
N PHE A 110 -12.18 -7.37 0.51
CA PHE A 110 -12.04 -8.28 -0.62
C PHE A 110 -13.04 -9.42 -0.56
N ASP A 111 -13.34 -9.96 -1.74
CA ASP A 111 -14.18 -11.14 -1.95
C ASP A 111 -13.60 -11.97 -3.10
N THR A 112 -13.12 -13.17 -2.77
CA THR A 112 -12.43 -14.07 -3.68
C THR A 112 -13.39 -15.05 -4.33
N LYS A 113 -13.35 -15.13 -5.66
CA LYS A 113 -14.15 -16.06 -6.47
C LYS A 113 -13.28 -16.99 -7.26
N PHE A 114 -13.68 -18.26 -7.33
CA PHE A 114 -13.09 -19.28 -8.18
C PHE A 114 -14.06 -19.70 -9.27
N LYS A 115 -13.58 -19.82 -10.51
CA LYS A 115 -14.36 -20.43 -11.60
C LYS A 115 -14.30 -21.95 -11.57
N ASN A 116 -13.14 -22.51 -11.21
CA ASN A 116 -12.95 -23.96 -11.12
C ASN A 116 -12.07 -24.31 -9.91
N GLN A 117 -12.63 -24.98 -8.91
CA GLN A 117 -11.91 -25.48 -7.73
C GLN A 117 -11.44 -26.94 -7.89
N LYS A 118 -11.62 -27.55 -9.05
CA LYS A 118 -11.20 -28.95 -9.36
C LYS A 118 -9.88 -29.00 -10.12
N THR A 119 -9.15 -27.90 -10.19
CA THR A 119 -7.82 -27.79 -10.80
C THR A 119 -6.74 -27.71 -9.71
N ILE A 120 -5.50 -28.00 -10.10
CA ILE A 120 -4.33 -27.87 -9.20
C ILE A 120 -3.81 -26.43 -9.14
N LEU A 121 -4.14 -25.59 -10.12
CA LEU A 121 -3.66 -24.21 -10.21
C LEU A 121 -4.71 -23.25 -9.68
N GLN A 122 -4.31 -22.40 -8.74
CA GLN A 122 -5.19 -21.42 -8.14
C GLN A 122 -5.59 -20.32 -9.12
N SER A 123 -4.62 -19.69 -9.81
CA SER A 123 -4.81 -18.40 -10.45
C SER A 123 -5.37 -18.47 -11.85
N TYR A 124 -4.98 -19.47 -12.67
CA TYR A 124 -5.34 -19.51 -14.07
C TYR A 124 -5.67 -20.94 -14.56
N LEU A 125 -6.45 -21.01 -15.63
CA LEU A 125 -6.80 -22.25 -16.34
C LEU A 125 -6.11 -22.35 -17.70
N ASN A 126 -5.69 -21.22 -18.25
CA ASN A 126 -4.98 -21.04 -19.51
C ASN A 126 -4.41 -19.61 -19.56
N VAL A 127 -3.93 -19.15 -20.70
CA VAL A 127 -3.48 -17.76 -20.91
C VAL A 127 -4.64 -16.79 -20.64
N VAL A 128 -4.42 -15.91 -19.68
CA VAL A 128 -5.36 -14.85 -19.29
C VAL A 128 -5.12 -13.61 -20.15
N LYS A 129 -6.13 -13.15 -20.87
CA LYS A 129 -6.02 -11.99 -21.78
C LYS A 129 -6.56 -10.71 -21.19
N ASP A 130 -7.54 -10.81 -20.31
CA ASP A 130 -8.26 -9.70 -19.69
C ASP A 130 -8.60 -10.04 -18.22
N VAL A 131 -8.91 -9.05 -17.42
CA VAL A 131 -9.24 -9.25 -15.99
C VAL A 131 -10.51 -10.05 -15.77
N ASP A 132 -11.40 -10.11 -16.76
CA ASP A 132 -12.64 -10.90 -16.77
C ASP A 132 -12.54 -12.20 -17.58
N ASP A 133 -11.36 -12.51 -18.14
CA ASP A 133 -11.13 -13.69 -18.97
C ASP A 133 -11.58 -14.98 -18.29
N ALA A 134 -12.23 -15.86 -19.05
CA ALA A 134 -12.63 -17.17 -18.57
C ALA A 134 -11.45 -18.03 -18.08
N ALA A 135 -10.26 -17.78 -18.60
CA ALA A 135 -9.03 -18.43 -18.18
C ALA A 135 -8.49 -17.96 -16.83
N GLN A 136 -8.91 -16.82 -16.32
CA GLN A 136 -8.57 -16.37 -14.96
C GLN A 136 -9.41 -17.17 -13.96
N ASN A 137 -8.78 -18.09 -13.23
CA ASN A 137 -9.49 -18.98 -12.32
C ASN A 137 -9.89 -18.30 -11.02
N LEU A 138 -8.93 -17.65 -10.35
CA LEU A 138 -9.16 -16.82 -9.15
C LEU A 138 -9.33 -15.38 -9.58
N THR A 139 -10.41 -14.75 -9.15
CA THR A 139 -10.63 -13.31 -9.30
C THR A 139 -11.02 -12.75 -7.95
N GLN A 140 -10.37 -11.67 -7.53
CA GLN A 140 -10.75 -10.91 -6.35
C GLN A 140 -11.47 -9.64 -6.76
N PHE A 141 -12.54 -9.34 -6.06
CA PHE A 141 -13.24 -8.06 -6.12
C PHE A 141 -13.04 -7.32 -4.80
N TYR A 142 -13.04 -6.00 -4.83
CA TYR A 142 -12.99 -5.21 -3.63
C TYR A 142 -14.09 -4.16 -3.60
N THR A 143 -14.48 -3.79 -2.39
CA THR A 143 -15.42 -2.69 -2.13
C THR A 143 -14.68 -1.64 -1.34
N VAL A 144 -14.81 -0.37 -1.75
CA VAL A 144 -14.28 0.79 -1.01
C VAL A 144 -15.42 1.46 -0.28
N THR A 145 -15.28 1.62 1.04
CA THR A 145 -16.25 2.30 1.90
C THR A 145 -15.57 3.49 2.58
N LYS A 146 -16.15 4.66 2.49
CA LYS A 146 -15.76 5.86 3.24
C LYS A 146 -16.44 5.88 4.60
N VAL A 147 -15.68 6.09 5.65
CA VAL A 147 -16.18 6.24 7.03
C VAL A 147 -15.80 7.63 7.53
N ASP A 148 -16.76 8.51 7.71
CA ASP A 148 -16.55 9.85 8.30
C ASP A 148 -16.67 9.73 9.82
N HIS A 149 -15.56 9.95 10.53
CA HIS A 149 -15.51 9.82 12.00
C HIS A 149 -16.15 11.00 12.75
N ARG A 150 -16.48 12.09 12.07
CA ARG A 150 -17.17 13.24 12.68
C ARG A 150 -18.68 13.04 12.71
N THR A 151 -19.22 12.43 11.68
CA THR A 151 -20.66 12.16 11.53
C THR A 151 -21.04 10.74 11.90
N GLY A 152 -20.10 9.80 11.80
CA GLY A 152 -20.34 8.36 11.92
C GLY A 152 -20.95 7.74 10.67
N SER A 153 -21.04 8.47 9.54
CA SER A 153 -21.57 7.91 8.29
C SER A 153 -20.61 6.90 7.69
N GLN A 154 -21.20 5.93 6.97
CA GLN A 154 -20.48 4.92 6.20
C GLN A 154 -21.09 4.85 4.81
N ASP A 155 -20.34 5.26 3.81
CA ASP A 155 -20.80 5.39 2.44
C ASP A 155 -19.97 4.48 1.52
N VAL A 156 -20.63 3.55 0.82
CA VAL A 156 -19.96 2.70 -0.17
C VAL A 156 -19.68 3.53 -1.41
N LEU A 157 -18.41 3.79 -1.69
CA LEU A 157 -17.96 4.56 -2.85
C LEU A 157 -18.00 3.75 -4.16
N GLY A 158 -17.93 2.42 -4.07
CA GLY A 158 -17.99 1.57 -5.25
C GLY A 158 -17.16 0.30 -5.10
N LYS A 159 -16.95 -0.37 -6.25
CA LYS A 159 -16.25 -1.67 -6.32
C LYS A 159 -15.23 -1.66 -7.44
N GLY A 160 -14.17 -2.46 -7.25
CA GLY A 160 -13.17 -2.72 -8.27
C GLY A 160 -12.84 -4.21 -8.39
N VAL A 161 -12.01 -4.53 -9.37
CA VAL A 161 -11.48 -5.87 -9.63
C VAL A 161 -9.95 -5.83 -9.51
N VAL A 162 -9.40 -6.85 -8.88
CA VAL A 162 -7.95 -7.05 -8.78
C VAL A 162 -7.46 -7.71 -10.07
N PRO A 163 -6.43 -7.18 -10.74
CA PRO A 163 -5.84 -7.81 -11.91
C PRO A 163 -5.16 -9.14 -11.52
N PRO A 164 -4.95 -10.06 -12.46
CA PRO A 164 -4.17 -11.26 -12.18
C PRO A 164 -2.75 -10.88 -11.74
N ASN A 165 -2.15 -11.66 -10.86
CA ASN A 165 -0.72 -11.52 -10.57
C ASN A 165 0.10 -11.85 -11.84
N ASN A 166 1.34 -11.32 -11.93
CA ASN A 166 2.23 -11.72 -13.02
C ASN A 166 2.59 -13.22 -12.90
N GLN A 167 2.19 -14.00 -13.88
CA GLN A 167 2.37 -15.44 -13.97
C GLN A 167 3.21 -15.82 -15.22
N GLY A 168 4.00 -14.90 -15.71
CA GLY A 168 4.79 -15.11 -16.92
C GLY A 168 3.91 -15.41 -18.13
N ASN A 169 4.08 -16.59 -18.74
CA ASN A 169 3.35 -16.99 -19.95
C ASN A 169 1.83 -17.04 -19.79
N ALA A 170 1.33 -17.24 -18.58
CA ALA A 170 -0.12 -17.24 -18.32
C ALA A 170 -0.71 -15.82 -18.30
N THR A 171 0.10 -14.79 -18.03
CA THR A 171 -0.31 -13.37 -18.02
C THR A 171 0.67 -12.53 -18.85
N PRO A 172 0.74 -12.74 -20.18
CA PRO A 172 1.84 -12.24 -21.00
C PRO A 172 1.93 -10.71 -21.07
N PHE A 173 0.81 -9.99 -20.92
CA PHE A 173 0.79 -8.52 -21.11
C PHE A 173 1.46 -7.69 -20.00
N TYR A 174 1.94 -8.32 -18.95
CA TYR A 174 2.85 -7.70 -17.99
C TYR A 174 4.31 -7.67 -18.45
N ASN A 175 4.67 -8.43 -19.46
CA ASN A 175 6.06 -8.66 -19.85
C ASN A 175 6.43 -7.79 -21.05
N LYS A 176 7.72 -7.46 -21.21
CA LYS A 176 8.20 -6.47 -22.20
C LYS A 176 7.79 -6.78 -23.64
N ASP A 177 7.74 -8.05 -24.03
CA ASP A 177 7.38 -8.48 -25.38
C ASP A 177 5.98 -9.11 -25.47
N ASP A 178 5.20 -9.06 -24.41
CA ASP A 178 3.89 -9.68 -24.30
C ASP A 178 3.89 -11.21 -24.57
N SER A 179 5.06 -11.88 -24.57
CA SER A 179 5.19 -13.33 -24.70
C SER A 179 5.08 -14.05 -23.36
N GLY A 180 5.36 -13.36 -22.27
CA GLY A 180 5.45 -13.91 -20.92
C GLY A 180 6.83 -14.47 -20.55
N GLU A 181 7.80 -14.49 -21.47
CA GLU A 181 9.15 -15.03 -21.25
C GLU A 181 10.16 -13.96 -20.80
N ASN A 182 9.90 -12.70 -21.07
CA ASN A 182 10.77 -11.58 -20.74
C ASN A 182 10.41 -10.94 -19.39
N PRO A 183 11.34 -10.15 -18.80
CA PRO A 183 11.07 -9.41 -17.59
C PRO A 183 9.80 -8.55 -17.68
N ALA A 184 9.19 -8.28 -16.54
CA ALA A 184 8.04 -7.39 -16.46
C ALA A 184 8.36 -6.00 -17.03
N LYS A 185 7.32 -5.33 -17.54
CA LYS A 185 7.41 -3.93 -17.98
C LYS A 185 7.80 -3.04 -16.82
N ASP A 186 8.66 -2.08 -17.09
CA ASP A 186 9.05 -1.08 -16.10
C ASP A 186 7.85 -0.19 -15.74
N GLY A 187 7.96 0.55 -14.65
CA GLY A 187 6.99 1.59 -14.30
C GLY A 187 6.88 2.64 -15.41
N VAL A 188 5.70 3.20 -15.61
CA VAL A 188 5.39 4.13 -16.69
C VAL A 188 4.92 5.48 -16.13
N ALA A 189 5.16 6.55 -16.90
CA ALA A 189 4.83 7.89 -16.47
C ALA A 189 3.38 8.30 -16.80
N THR A 190 2.72 7.60 -17.72
CA THR A 190 1.39 7.96 -18.22
C THR A 190 0.45 6.75 -18.23
N GLU A 191 -0.85 7.01 -18.05
CA GLU A 191 -1.91 5.99 -18.14
C GLU A 191 -1.90 5.28 -19.50
N ALA A 192 -1.54 5.98 -20.58
CA ALA A 192 -1.50 5.42 -21.93
C ALA A 192 -0.52 4.27 -22.07
N GLU A 193 0.58 4.30 -21.29
CA GLU A 193 1.65 3.30 -21.30
C GLU A 193 1.43 2.13 -20.33
N LEU A 194 0.43 2.22 -19.46
CA LEU A 194 0.09 1.15 -18.52
C LEU A 194 -0.19 -0.17 -19.28
N ASP A 195 0.16 -1.27 -18.67
CA ASP A 195 -0.23 -2.59 -19.17
C ASP A 195 -1.76 -2.77 -19.19
N ARG A 196 -2.19 -3.76 -19.98
CA ARG A 196 -3.61 -4.00 -20.22
C ARG A 196 -4.38 -4.33 -18.95
N TYR A 197 -3.83 -5.16 -18.07
CA TYR A 197 -4.53 -5.59 -16.86
C TYR A 197 -4.68 -4.44 -15.87
N THR A 198 -3.64 -3.62 -15.71
CA THR A 198 -3.69 -2.45 -14.86
C THR A 198 -4.73 -1.44 -15.34
N LYS A 199 -4.75 -1.12 -16.66
CA LYS A 199 -5.78 -0.24 -17.25
C LYS A 199 -7.20 -0.71 -16.96
N GLN A 200 -7.45 -2.01 -17.00
CA GLN A 200 -8.77 -2.59 -16.75
C GLN A 200 -9.16 -2.62 -15.27
N SER A 201 -8.18 -2.49 -14.36
CA SER A 201 -8.39 -2.57 -12.90
C SER A 201 -8.41 -1.21 -12.21
N ILE A 202 -7.95 -0.15 -12.86
CA ILE A 202 -8.16 1.22 -12.37
C ILE A 202 -9.62 1.57 -12.56
N VAL A 203 -10.31 1.93 -11.47
CA VAL A 203 -11.74 2.20 -11.47
C VAL A 203 -12.05 3.59 -10.90
N THR A 204 -12.92 4.32 -11.61
CA THR A 204 -13.54 5.53 -11.06
C THR A 204 -14.73 5.10 -10.21
N LEU A 205 -14.72 5.53 -8.95
CA LEU A 205 -15.78 5.33 -7.98
C LEU A 205 -16.68 6.56 -7.91
N ASP A 206 -17.68 6.52 -7.04
CA ASP A 206 -18.59 7.66 -6.81
C ASP A 206 -17.79 8.91 -6.38
N ASP A 207 -18.33 10.10 -6.60
CA ASP A 207 -17.76 11.41 -6.26
C ASP A 207 -16.36 11.68 -6.87
N GLY A 208 -15.96 10.90 -7.88
CA GLY A 208 -14.72 11.07 -8.63
C GLY A 208 -13.48 10.54 -7.90
N TYR A 209 -13.64 9.66 -6.92
CA TYR A 209 -12.53 8.85 -6.41
C TYR A 209 -12.02 7.91 -7.50
N VAL A 210 -10.71 7.60 -7.47
CA VAL A 210 -10.13 6.58 -8.35
C VAL A 210 -9.41 5.56 -7.50
N ALA A 211 -9.65 4.28 -7.73
CA ALA A 211 -9.08 3.21 -6.93
C ALA A 211 -8.39 2.16 -7.80
N PHE A 212 -7.40 1.51 -7.20
CA PHE A 212 -6.70 0.34 -7.71
C PHE A 212 -6.35 -0.59 -6.56
N ALA A 213 -6.39 -1.90 -6.78
CA ALA A 213 -5.78 -2.88 -5.89
C ALA A 213 -5.17 -4.01 -6.72
N GLY A 214 -3.92 -4.44 -6.40
CA GLY A 214 -3.25 -5.52 -7.13
C GLY A 214 -1.79 -5.67 -6.77
N GLN A 215 -1.15 -6.72 -7.32
CA GLN A 215 0.28 -6.97 -7.15
C GLN A 215 1.11 -5.87 -7.83
N ARG A 216 2.16 -5.44 -7.16
CA ARG A 216 3.14 -4.46 -7.66
C ARG A 216 4.55 -4.85 -7.22
N ASP A 217 5.53 -4.36 -7.98
CA ASP A 217 6.91 -4.34 -7.53
C ASP A 217 7.02 -3.58 -6.21
N ASP A 218 7.92 -4.02 -5.33
CA ASP A 218 8.16 -3.32 -4.08
C ASP A 218 8.82 -1.97 -4.34
N GLY A 219 8.17 -0.90 -3.93
CA GLY A 219 8.61 0.48 -4.16
C GLY A 219 9.63 1.01 -3.14
N PHE A 220 10.16 0.15 -2.28
CA PHE A 220 11.14 0.51 -1.26
C PHE A 220 12.53 -0.06 -1.59
N PHE A 221 13.45 0.78 -2.03
CA PHE A 221 14.75 0.40 -2.59
C PHE A 221 15.90 0.56 -1.57
N ALA A 222 15.68 0.25 -0.29
CA ALA A 222 16.70 0.45 0.74
C ALA A 222 17.61 -0.78 0.93
N ASP A 223 18.85 -0.53 1.36
CA ASP A 223 19.77 -1.55 1.81
C ASP A 223 19.51 -1.91 3.28
N ILE A 224 18.37 -2.57 3.54
CA ILE A 224 17.88 -2.89 4.86
C ILE A 224 18.84 -3.79 5.62
N GLN A 225 19.45 -4.79 4.96
CA GLN A 225 20.40 -5.68 5.59
C GLN A 225 21.57 -4.92 6.23
N SER A 226 22.13 -3.92 5.53
CA SER A 226 23.27 -3.18 6.07
C SER A 226 22.89 -2.23 7.22
N ILE A 227 21.62 -1.82 7.30
CA ILE A 227 21.09 -1.03 8.42
C ILE A 227 21.02 -1.90 9.69
N PHE A 228 20.43 -3.10 9.59
CA PHE A 228 20.23 -3.98 10.73
C PHE A 228 21.40 -4.94 11.02
N ASP A 229 22.46 -4.95 10.20
CA ASP A 229 23.72 -5.64 10.48
C ASP A 229 24.72 -4.70 11.17
N LEU A 230 24.41 -4.30 12.40
CA LEU A 230 25.24 -3.41 13.23
C LEU A 230 25.60 -2.09 12.54
N LEU A 231 24.70 -1.52 11.73
CA LEU A 231 24.89 -0.27 10.98
C LEU A 231 26.14 -0.29 10.09
N LYS A 232 26.51 -1.44 9.55
CA LYS A 232 27.61 -1.57 8.58
C LYS A 232 27.19 -1.12 7.19
N LEU A 233 26.88 0.17 7.09
CA LEU A 233 26.46 0.78 5.83
C LEU A 233 27.51 0.57 4.74
N ARG A 234 27.06 0.26 3.53
CA ARG A 234 27.93 0.01 2.36
C ARG A 234 27.64 1.00 1.23
N ASN A 235 28.67 1.25 0.43
CA ASN A 235 28.56 2.10 -0.75
C ASN A 235 29.24 1.39 -1.96
N PRO A 236 28.53 1.11 -3.05
CA PRO A 236 27.10 1.36 -3.23
C PRO A 236 26.24 0.43 -2.33
N GLY A 237 25.07 0.95 -1.93
CA GLY A 237 24.02 0.15 -1.28
C GLY A 237 23.45 -0.90 -2.24
N LYS A 238 22.69 -1.85 -1.67
CA LYS A 238 21.94 -2.85 -2.43
C LYS A 238 20.47 -2.77 -2.05
N ASP A 239 19.62 -2.81 -3.03
CA ASP A 239 18.19 -2.97 -2.82
C ASP A 239 17.92 -4.34 -2.20
N SER A 240 17.44 -4.34 -0.95
CA SER A 240 17.15 -5.57 -0.21
C SER A 240 15.79 -6.18 -0.58
N GLN A 241 14.89 -5.39 -1.17
CA GLN A 241 13.58 -5.82 -1.65
C GLN A 241 13.57 -6.09 -3.16
N GLY A 242 14.69 -5.85 -3.85
CA GLY A 242 14.82 -6.06 -5.28
C GLY A 242 14.47 -7.48 -5.71
N GLY A 243 13.48 -7.60 -6.58
CA GLY A 243 12.97 -8.86 -7.10
C GLY A 243 11.79 -9.45 -6.34
N PHE A 244 11.35 -8.80 -5.25
CA PHE A 244 10.09 -9.14 -4.58
C PHE A 244 8.95 -8.23 -5.01
N ASN A 245 7.73 -8.75 -4.92
CA ASN A 245 6.51 -8.01 -5.11
C ASN A 245 5.77 -7.84 -3.78
N LEU A 246 4.71 -7.06 -3.82
CA LEU A 246 3.74 -6.87 -2.73
C LEU A 246 2.33 -6.69 -3.31
N HIS A 247 1.32 -6.71 -2.46
CA HIS A 247 -0.04 -6.31 -2.83
C HIS A 247 -0.30 -4.87 -2.41
N LEU A 248 -0.70 -4.01 -3.35
CA LEU A 248 -0.92 -2.58 -3.16
C LEU A 248 -2.39 -2.23 -3.32
N MET A 249 -2.91 -1.42 -2.41
CA MET A 249 -4.18 -0.71 -2.56
C MET A 249 -3.88 0.77 -2.71
N ALA A 250 -4.40 1.40 -3.76
CA ALA A 250 -4.24 2.83 -4.01
C ALA A 250 -5.60 3.53 -4.15
N LEU A 251 -5.69 4.75 -3.63
CA LEU A 251 -6.88 5.58 -3.70
C LEU A 251 -6.50 7.03 -3.97
N ALA A 252 -6.98 7.57 -5.08
CA ALA A 252 -6.93 9.01 -5.36
C ALA A 252 -8.19 9.66 -4.78
N ILE A 253 -8.01 10.55 -3.83
CA ILE A 253 -9.05 11.21 -3.06
C ILE A 253 -9.18 12.64 -3.57
N PRO A 254 -10.32 13.07 -4.13
CA PRO A 254 -10.53 14.47 -4.49
C PRO A 254 -10.33 15.39 -3.28
N MET A 255 -9.59 16.49 -3.46
CA MET A 255 -9.29 17.41 -2.35
C MET A 255 -10.55 18.05 -1.74
N ASP A 256 -11.60 18.22 -2.52
CA ASP A 256 -12.88 18.77 -2.07
C ASP A 256 -13.51 17.88 -0.98
N GLU A 257 -13.32 16.56 -1.09
CA GLU A 257 -13.80 15.56 -0.12
C GLU A 257 -13.07 15.64 1.23
N LEU A 258 -11.91 16.29 1.24
CA LEU A 258 -11.11 16.53 2.45
C LEU A 258 -11.25 17.96 2.99
N GLY A 259 -12.10 18.79 2.38
CA GLY A 259 -12.30 20.19 2.78
C GLY A 259 -11.36 21.18 2.07
N GLY A 260 -10.76 20.79 0.94
CA GLY A 260 -9.91 21.63 0.09
C GLY A 260 -8.42 21.36 0.22
N ASP A 261 -7.63 22.07 -0.59
CA ASP A 261 -6.19 21.84 -0.78
C ASP A 261 -5.27 22.74 0.07
N GLN A 262 -5.82 23.64 0.88
CA GLN A 262 -5.06 24.61 1.68
C GLN A 262 -4.89 24.15 3.12
N GLN A 263 -4.47 22.90 3.33
CA GLN A 263 -4.29 22.34 4.66
C GLN A 263 -3.22 21.24 4.68
N THR A 264 -2.77 20.91 5.89
CA THR A 264 -1.96 19.71 6.13
C THR A 264 -2.88 18.51 6.33
N ALA A 265 -2.61 17.43 5.63
CA ALA A 265 -3.22 16.13 5.88
C ALA A 265 -2.21 15.18 6.55
N GLY A 266 -2.66 14.41 7.54
CA GLY A 266 -1.93 13.27 8.09
C GLY A 266 -2.50 11.98 7.53
N VAL A 267 -1.62 11.07 7.05
CA VAL A 267 -2.04 9.79 6.49
C VAL A 267 -1.38 8.65 7.25
N TYR A 268 -2.13 7.64 7.59
CA TYR A 268 -1.63 6.36 8.09
C TYR A 268 -2.57 5.24 7.65
N ALA A 269 -2.13 4.00 7.78
CA ALA A 269 -2.94 2.86 7.40
C ALA A 269 -2.94 1.79 8.50
N THR A 270 -3.99 0.97 8.51
CA THR A 270 -4.12 -0.14 9.46
C THR A 270 -4.67 -1.38 8.79
N THR A 271 -4.34 -2.52 9.37
CA THR A 271 -4.95 -3.80 9.04
C THR A 271 -5.60 -4.36 10.30
N SER A 272 -6.78 -4.97 10.13
CA SER A 272 -7.55 -5.54 11.24
C SER A 272 -8.03 -6.95 10.91
N ARG A 273 -8.06 -7.80 11.93
CA ARG A 273 -8.62 -9.15 11.90
C ARG A 273 -9.85 -9.24 12.77
N ARG A 274 -10.75 -10.18 12.45
CA ARG A 274 -11.82 -10.53 13.38
C ARG A 274 -11.24 -11.13 14.66
N ARG A 275 -11.84 -10.81 15.80
CA ARG A 275 -11.36 -11.21 17.14
C ARG A 275 -11.19 -12.73 17.29
N PHE A 276 -12.05 -13.49 16.65
CA PHE A 276 -12.08 -14.95 16.76
C PHE A 276 -12.06 -15.61 15.39
N ARG A 277 -11.34 -16.72 15.29
CA ARG A 277 -11.34 -17.61 14.12
C ARG A 277 -11.51 -19.04 14.64
N ILE A 278 -12.55 -19.73 14.17
CA ILE A 278 -12.76 -21.13 14.49
C ILE A 278 -12.07 -21.99 13.43
N LEU A 279 -11.20 -22.90 13.90
CA LEU A 279 -10.67 -24.00 13.12
C LEU A 279 -11.38 -25.26 13.59
N ALA A 280 -12.16 -25.90 12.73
CA ALA A 280 -12.84 -27.15 13.04
C ALA A 280 -12.55 -28.18 11.97
N ASP A 281 -12.49 -29.45 12.39
CA ASP A 281 -12.27 -30.57 11.50
C ASP A 281 -13.34 -30.63 10.40
N GLY A 282 -12.89 -30.84 9.15
CA GLY A 282 -13.76 -30.94 7.99
C GLY A 282 -14.28 -29.63 7.42
N LEU A 283 -13.98 -28.47 8.02
CA LEU A 283 -14.30 -27.18 7.41
C LEU A 283 -13.35 -26.87 6.27
N LYS A 284 -13.92 -26.53 5.11
CA LYS A 284 -13.16 -26.06 3.94
C LYS A 284 -12.74 -24.61 4.07
N LYS A 285 -13.39 -23.82 4.91
CA LYS A 285 -13.14 -22.40 5.17
C LYS A 285 -13.31 -22.12 6.65
N THR A 286 -12.44 -21.29 7.20
CA THR A 286 -12.61 -20.75 8.55
C THR A 286 -13.70 -19.69 8.54
N GLU A 287 -14.41 -19.54 9.64
CA GLU A 287 -15.43 -18.50 9.81
C GLU A 287 -14.98 -17.55 10.93
N PRO A 288 -14.36 -16.42 10.58
CA PRO A 288 -13.97 -15.41 11.56
C PRO A 288 -15.19 -14.60 12.00
N PHE A 289 -15.27 -14.28 13.31
CA PHE A 289 -16.39 -13.54 13.89
C PHE A 289 -15.94 -12.60 15.02
N GLY A 290 -16.87 -11.80 15.52
CA GLY A 290 -16.62 -10.78 16.54
C GLY A 290 -16.18 -9.44 15.92
N ASP A 291 -15.71 -8.53 16.77
CA ASP A 291 -15.28 -7.21 16.36
C ASP A 291 -13.99 -7.26 15.54
N TRP A 292 -13.75 -6.24 14.71
CA TRP A 292 -12.48 -6.00 14.09
C TRP A 292 -11.46 -5.54 15.15
N VAL A 293 -10.29 -6.12 15.15
CA VAL A 293 -9.17 -5.79 16.04
C VAL A 293 -7.97 -5.43 15.19
N GLN A 294 -7.44 -4.24 15.38
CA GLN A 294 -6.24 -3.80 14.67
C GLN A 294 -5.06 -4.72 15.01
N VAL A 295 -4.34 -5.17 13.99
CA VAL A 295 -3.17 -6.03 14.10
C VAL A 295 -1.92 -5.41 13.49
N GLY A 296 -2.06 -4.53 12.50
CA GLY A 296 -0.98 -3.81 11.84
C GLY A 296 -1.26 -2.31 11.74
N ARG A 297 -0.20 -1.50 11.72
CA ARG A 297 -0.25 -0.06 11.51
C ARG A 297 0.98 0.40 10.74
N GLN A 298 0.76 1.23 9.73
CA GLN A 298 1.79 1.88 8.94
C GLN A 298 1.55 3.39 8.87
N GLY A 299 2.57 4.21 9.14
CA GLY A 299 2.44 5.65 9.11
C GLY A 299 3.75 6.36 9.45
N ASN A 300 4.48 5.87 10.46
CA ASN A 300 5.84 6.27 10.82
C ASN A 300 6.63 5.01 11.22
N PRO A 301 6.95 4.14 10.24
CA PRO A 301 7.49 2.82 10.52
C PRO A 301 8.84 2.86 11.23
N LEU A 302 9.72 3.77 10.86
CA LEU A 302 11.04 3.90 11.48
C LEU A 302 10.98 4.19 12.99
N PHE A 303 9.89 4.77 13.48
CA PHE A 303 9.72 4.95 14.92
C PHE A 303 9.51 3.60 15.61
N ASN A 304 8.67 2.71 15.06
CA ASN A 304 8.48 1.37 15.59
C ASN A 304 9.76 0.53 15.45
N GLU A 305 10.37 0.54 14.27
CA GLU A 305 11.53 -0.29 13.97
C GLU A 305 12.77 0.09 14.77
N GLY A 306 13.10 1.38 14.80
CA GLY A 306 14.37 1.87 15.30
C GLY A 306 14.34 2.43 16.73
N LEU A 307 13.17 2.72 17.30
CA LEU A 307 13.06 3.38 18.60
C LEU A 307 12.24 2.61 19.62
N VAL A 308 11.13 1.98 19.22
CA VAL A 308 10.26 1.24 20.16
C VAL A 308 10.94 -0.05 20.59
N ALA A 309 11.00 -0.31 21.92
CA ALA A 309 11.54 -1.56 22.43
C ALA A 309 10.71 -2.77 21.98
N ILE A 310 11.37 -3.93 21.86
CA ILE A 310 10.76 -5.16 21.34
C ILE A 310 9.48 -5.56 22.09
N GLU A 311 9.43 -5.31 23.39
CA GLU A 311 8.24 -5.60 24.22
C GLU A 311 7.01 -4.77 23.88
N ASP A 312 7.17 -3.59 23.28
CA ASP A 312 6.09 -2.66 22.95
C ASP A 312 5.82 -2.55 21.44
N LYS A 313 6.60 -3.20 20.57
CA LYS A 313 6.42 -3.11 19.10
C LYS A 313 5.05 -3.58 18.65
N ASP A 314 4.57 -4.70 19.17
CA ASP A 314 3.24 -5.21 18.85
C ASP A 314 2.13 -4.30 19.39
N LEU A 315 2.33 -3.68 20.55
CA LEU A 315 1.39 -2.71 21.09
C LEU A 315 1.30 -1.46 20.19
N TYR A 316 2.44 -0.99 19.66
CA TYR A 316 2.48 0.10 18.71
C TYR A 316 1.70 -0.22 17.43
N SER A 317 1.88 -1.41 16.86
CA SER A 317 1.16 -1.85 15.67
C SER A 317 -0.36 -2.00 15.91
N ARG A 318 -0.78 -2.24 17.14
CA ARG A 318 -2.17 -2.50 17.53
C ARG A 318 -2.92 -1.32 18.11
N THR A 319 -2.30 -0.14 18.16
CA THR A 319 -2.89 1.09 18.71
C THR A 319 -2.96 2.20 17.67
N GLN A 320 -3.85 3.16 17.90
CA GLN A 320 -4.03 4.32 17.04
C GLN A 320 -3.00 5.42 17.34
N PRO A 321 -2.61 6.27 16.39
CA PRO A 321 -1.67 7.37 16.62
C PRO A 321 -2.09 8.34 17.73
N SER A 322 -3.38 8.41 18.03
CA SER A 322 -3.92 9.29 19.08
C SER A 322 -3.40 9.00 20.49
N VAL A 323 -2.91 7.77 20.73
CA VAL A 323 -2.33 7.37 22.04
C VAL A 323 -0.81 7.35 22.05
N ASP A 324 -0.14 7.68 20.95
CA ASP A 324 1.33 7.58 20.83
C ASP A 324 2.04 8.45 21.87
N ARG A 325 1.54 9.65 22.13
CA ARG A 325 2.12 10.57 23.14
C ARG A 325 2.03 10.01 24.56
N GLU A 326 1.01 9.23 24.84
CA GLU A 326 0.82 8.60 26.15
C GLU A 326 1.70 7.36 26.31
N LEU A 327 1.68 6.48 25.31
CA LEU A 327 2.29 5.15 25.42
C LEU A 327 3.77 5.11 25.01
N PHE A 328 4.16 5.89 23.98
CA PHE A 328 5.45 5.71 23.30
C PHE A 328 6.36 6.94 23.38
N ARG A 329 5.94 8.04 24.02
CA ARG A 329 6.76 9.25 24.19
C ARG A 329 8.12 8.95 24.81
N LYS A 330 8.20 8.00 25.75
CA LYS A 330 9.44 7.55 26.36
C LYS A 330 10.52 7.19 25.35
N TYR A 331 10.14 6.58 24.22
CA TYR A 331 11.08 6.19 23.16
C TYR A 331 11.56 7.36 22.29
N ALA A 332 10.81 8.45 22.23
CA ALA A 332 11.22 9.66 21.52
C ALA A 332 12.15 10.55 22.37
N GLU A 333 12.04 10.50 23.69
CA GLU A 333 12.75 11.38 24.63
C GLU A 333 14.00 10.70 25.25
N ASP A 334 13.96 9.40 25.50
CA ASP A 334 15.08 8.68 26.13
C ASP A 334 15.94 7.97 25.08
N ARG A 335 16.99 8.66 24.64
CA ARG A 335 17.97 8.11 23.70
C ARG A 335 18.88 7.02 24.29
N LYS A 336 18.83 6.76 25.60
CA LYS A 336 19.69 5.77 26.26
C LYS A 336 19.12 4.35 26.23
N SER A 337 17.83 4.20 25.93
CA SER A 337 17.17 2.89 25.95
C SER A 337 17.18 2.17 24.59
N VAL A 338 17.83 2.75 23.57
CA VAL A 338 17.74 2.23 22.18
C VAL A 338 19.00 1.44 21.76
N VAL A 339 20.04 1.40 22.60
CA VAL A 339 21.30 0.67 22.31
C VAL A 339 21.65 -0.27 23.43
#